data_744c77028450ae06e81b6062bf001b12
#
_entry.id   744c77028450ae06e81b6062bf001b12
#
_cell.length_a   1.000
_cell.length_b   1.000
_cell.length_c   1.000
_cell.angle_alpha   90.00
_cell.angle_beta   90.00
_cell.angle_gamma   90.00
#
_symmetry.space_group_name_H-M   'P 1'
#
loop_
_entity.id
_entity.type
_entity.pdbx_description
1 polymer ?
#
loop_
_entity_poly.entity_id
_entity_poly.type
_entity_poly.pdbx_seq_one_letter_code
_entity_poly.pdbx_strand_id
1 'polypeptide(L)'
;MGNFNLIGAVYDCEATDDLVAGIQDATEDYSLDINSLGGDVFAGLAIVNAIQNSEHKATANVHVTAGSIAAIIALACDEVVVDENSVIVLHNCWTVADGNKEELQNTVEAMKRVDAIQRNILAAHCRDIDKVSAAMDAGDFWMTSDEAAEYFDNVVVKKVERPEGSLTAVVNLYDLVIKSRVKAEEENKDDGPEGGSDDETAEPDEGEPENPEQDDSKDDEKKPDPDSGEDDKKPQAYVVAPALAALFASVDKELEA
;
A
#
# COMPACT_ATOMS: atom_id res chain seq x y z
N MET A 1 18.13 -14.43 -20.37
CA MET A 1 17.84 -13.62 -19.18
C MET A 1 16.62 -14.22 -18.50
N GLY A 2 16.80 -14.79 -17.30
CA GLY A 2 15.71 -15.33 -16.50
C GLY A 2 14.77 -14.21 -16.07
N ASN A 3 13.46 -14.49 -15.94
CA ASN A 3 12.48 -13.54 -15.40
C ASN A 3 11.69 -14.20 -14.28
N PHE A 4 11.70 -13.58 -13.10
CA PHE A 4 10.99 -14.01 -11.92
C PHE A 4 9.88 -13.00 -11.58
N ASN A 5 8.89 -13.44 -10.80
CA ASN A 5 7.76 -12.59 -10.42
C ASN A 5 7.60 -12.55 -8.91
N LEU A 6 7.48 -11.34 -8.34
CA LEU A 6 7.11 -11.09 -6.96
C LEU A 6 5.81 -10.27 -6.94
N ILE A 7 4.69 -10.96 -7.13
CA ILE A 7 3.36 -10.33 -7.26
C ILE A 7 2.48 -10.77 -6.10
N GLY A 8 1.88 -9.80 -5.41
CA GLY A 8 1.09 -10.06 -4.22
C GLY A 8 1.92 -10.02 -2.93
N ALA A 9 1.50 -10.73 -1.90
CA ALA A 9 2.18 -10.69 -0.61
C ALA A 9 3.32 -11.71 -0.52
N VAL A 10 4.37 -11.31 0.18
CA VAL A 10 5.53 -12.18 0.49
C VAL A 10 5.17 -13.05 1.69
N TYR A 11 5.22 -14.36 1.53
CA TYR A 11 4.95 -15.32 2.59
C TYR A 11 6.01 -16.43 2.62
N ASP A 12 6.12 -17.10 3.75
CA ASP A 12 6.84 -18.37 3.88
C ASP A 12 6.00 -19.48 3.23
N CYS A 13 6.25 -19.75 1.95
CA CYS A 13 5.48 -20.69 1.13
C CYS A 13 6.31 -21.21 -0.06
N GLU A 14 5.81 -22.26 -0.71
CA GLU A 14 6.45 -22.91 -1.86
C GLU A 14 6.84 -21.92 -2.99
N ALA A 15 6.00 -20.91 -3.26
CA ALA A 15 6.32 -19.91 -4.29
C ALA A 15 7.54 -19.05 -3.93
N THR A 16 7.77 -18.76 -2.65
CA THR A 16 8.97 -18.06 -2.18
C THR A 16 10.18 -18.98 -2.24
N ASP A 17 10.04 -20.25 -1.86
CA ASP A 17 11.10 -21.24 -1.95
C ASP A 17 11.52 -21.47 -3.40
N ASP A 18 10.55 -21.58 -4.32
CA ASP A 18 10.81 -21.71 -5.77
C ASP A 18 11.51 -20.47 -6.33
N LEU A 19 11.15 -19.26 -5.88
CA LEU A 19 11.82 -18.03 -6.29
C LEU A 19 13.28 -18.02 -5.80
N VAL A 20 13.52 -18.35 -4.53
CA VAL A 20 14.87 -18.45 -3.95
C VAL A 20 15.71 -19.47 -4.70
N ALA A 21 15.17 -20.67 -4.94
CA ALA A 21 15.86 -21.73 -5.70
C ALA A 21 16.16 -21.27 -7.14
N GLY A 22 15.18 -20.63 -7.81
CA GLY A 22 15.37 -20.12 -9.17
C GLY A 22 16.47 -19.06 -9.27
N ILE A 23 16.58 -18.16 -8.27
CA ILE A 23 17.66 -17.18 -8.20
C ILE A 23 19.01 -17.86 -7.96
N GLN A 24 19.07 -18.85 -7.05
CA GLN A 24 20.30 -19.60 -6.75
C GLN A 24 20.79 -20.42 -7.94
N ASP A 25 19.87 -20.94 -8.74
CA ASP A 25 20.19 -21.75 -9.94
C ASP A 25 20.38 -20.90 -11.21
N ALA A 26 20.28 -19.57 -11.11
CA ALA A 26 20.48 -18.69 -12.26
C ALA A 26 21.88 -18.83 -12.84
N THR A 27 21.96 -18.95 -14.17
CA THR A 27 23.23 -19.10 -14.92
C THR A 27 23.56 -17.89 -15.81
N GLU A 28 22.73 -16.85 -15.73
CA GLU A 28 22.87 -15.57 -16.44
C GLU A 28 22.16 -14.46 -15.64
N ASP A 29 22.35 -13.20 -16.03
CA ASP A 29 21.64 -12.06 -15.45
C ASP A 29 20.14 -12.26 -15.54
N TYR A 30 19.40 -11.80 -14.53
CA TYR A 30 17.96 -12.03 -14.41
C TYR A 30 17.21 -10.78 -13.96
N SER A 31 15.89 -10.81 -14.10
CA SER A 31 15.01 -9.76 -13.62
C SER A 31 13.91 -10.28 -12.70
N LEU A 32 13.47 -9.42 -11.78
CA LEU A 32 12.31 -9.62 -10.91
C LEU A 32 11.25 -8.59 -11.24
N ASP A 33 10.09 -9.02 -11.70
CA ASP A 33 8.92 -8.15 -11.86
C ASP A 33 8.20 -8.04 -10.52
N ILE A 34 8.14 -6.82 -9.95
CA ILE A 34 7.66 -6.57 -8.59
C ILE A 34 6.38 -5.73 -8.63
N ASN A 35 5.34 -6.27 -7.99
CA ASN A 35 4.11 -5.56 -7.63
C ASN A 35 3.59 -6.14 -6.31
N SER A 36 4.13 -5.66 -5.19
CA SER A 36 3.92 -6.26 -3.87
C SER A 36 3.95 -5.19 -2.77
N LEU A 37 3.05 -5.30 -1.82
CA LEU A 37 3.03 -4.50 -0.59
C LEU A 37 3.94 -5.09 0.51
N GLY A 38 4.66 -6.17 0.24
CA GLY A 38 5.49 -6.86 1.19
C GLY A 38 4.77 -8.00 1.91
N GLY A 39 5.18 -8.30 3.13
CA GLY A 39 4.63 -9.41 3.92
C GLY A 39 5.62 -9.92 4.97
N ASP A 40 5.89 -11.23 4.98
CA ASP A 40 6.81 -11.85 5.94
C ASP A 40 8.25 -11.40 5.69
N VAL A 41 8.85 -10.80 6.73
CA VAL A 41 10.19 -10.23 6.64
C VAL A 41 11.27 -11.32 6.46
N PHE A 42 11.09 -12.50 7.09
CA PHE A 42 12.09 -13.56 7.02
C PHE A 42 12.06 -14.26 5.66
N ALA A 43 10.87 -14.48 5.10
CA ALA A 43 10.71 -14.95 3.73
C ALA A 43 11.35 -13.98 2.72
N GLY A 44 11.14 -12.67 2.90
CA GLY A 44 11.77 -11.65 2.07
C GLY A 44 13.28 -11.58 2.24
N LEU A 45 13.82 -11.73 3.45
CA LEU A 45 15.26 -11.78 3.70
C LEU A 45 15.92 -13.02 3.05
N ALA A 46 15.20 -14.14 2.92
CA ALA A 46 15.69 -15.30 2.17
C ALA A 46 15.89 -14.95 0.68
N ILE A 47 14.95 -14.21 0.08
CA ILE A 47 15.08 -13.72 -1.30
C ILE A 47 16.25 -12.74 -1.42
N VAL A 48 16.38 -11.77 -0.51
CA VAL A 48 17.51 -10.82 -0.49
C VAL A 48 18.86 -11.56 -0.43
N ASN A 49 18.95 -12.55 0.46
CA ASN A 49 20.17 -13.34 0.58
C ASN A 49 20.48 -14.12 -0.71
N ALA A 50 19.47 -14.66 -1.41
CA ALA A 50 19.67 -15.32 -2.70
C ALA A 50 20.21 -14.34 -3.75
N ILE A 51 19.63 -13.12 -3.83
CA ILE A 51 20.09 -12.05 -4.73
C ILE A 51 21.54 -11.67 -4.43
N GLN A 52 21.86 -11.38 -3.16
CA GLN A 52 23.20 -10.92 -2.76
C GLN A 52 24.28 -11.99 -2.89
N ASN A 53 23.93 -13.28 -2.89
CA ASN A 53 24.87 -14.38 -3.11
C ASN A 53 24.92 -14.86 -4.57
N SER A 54 24.11 -14.30 -5.46
CA SER A 54 24.16 -14.62 -6.89
C SER A 54 25.43 -14.07 -7.54
N GLU A 55 26.01 -14.81 -8.47
CA GLU A 55 27.12 -14.35 -9.33
C GLU A 55 26.62 -13.51 -10.52
N HIS A 56 25.30 -13.45 -10.72
CA HIS A 56 24.63 -12.78 -11.83
C HIS A 56 23.89 -11.54 -11.37
N LYS A 57 23.79 -10.55 -12.24
CA LYS A 57 23.11 -9.29 -11.94
C LYS A 57 21.61 -9.46 -11.85
N ALA A 58 21.04 -8.88 -10.80
CA ALA A 58 19.61 -8.79 -10.58
C ALA A 58 19.08 -7.40 -10.98
N THR A 59 18.03 -7.35 -11.79
CA THR A 59 17.28 -6.12 -12.10
C THR A 59 15.86 -6.26 -11.54
N ALA A 60 15.47 -5.37 -10.63
CA ALA A 60 14.08 -5.27 -10.18
C ALA A 60 13.28 -4.34 -11.11
N ASN A 61 12.13 -4.80 -11.60
CA ASN A 61 11.16 -3.97 -12.34
C ASN A 61 9.96 -3.69 -11.45
N VAL A 62 9.80 -2.47 -10.96
CA VAL A 62 8.67 -2.07 -10.12
C VAL A 62 7.57 -1.46 -10.98
N HIS A 63 6.44 -2.18 -11.15
CA HIS A 63 5.38 -1.77 -12.07
C HIS A 63 4.29 -0.90 -11.44
N VAL A 64 3.92 -1.14 -10.18
CA VAL A 64 2.91 -0.36 -9.44
C VAL A 64 3.43 0.02 -8.06
N THR A 65 3.87 -0.99 -7.30
CA THR A 65 4.35 -0.76 -5.94
C THR A 65 5.40 -1.78 -5.52
N ALA A 66 6.36 -1.30 -4.75
CA ALA A 66 7.21 -2.12 -3.90
C ALA A 66 7.12 -1.56 -2.48
N GLY A 67 6.45 -2.29 -1.57
CA GLY A 67 6.23 -1.85 -0.19
C GLY A 67 6.88 -2.77 0.83
N SER A 68 7.30 -2.21 1.98
CA SER A 68 7.83 -2.99 3.09
C SER A 68 8.99 -3.89 2.66
N ILE A 69 8.97 -5.17 3.00
CA ILE A 69 10.03 -6.12 2.62
C ILE A 69 10.19 -6.27 1.09
N ALA A 70 9.13 -6.04 0.28
CA ALA A 70 9.25 -6.05 -1.17
C ALA A 70 10.09 -4.87 -1.69
N ALA A 71 10.06 -3.71 -1.01
CA ALA A 71 10.94 -2.58 -1.31
C ALA A 71 12.40 -2.90 -0.95
N ILE A 72 12.62 -3.59 0.17
CA ILE A 72 13.96 -4.06 0.58
C ILE A 72 14.51 -5.05 -0.47
N ILE A 73 13.68 -5.99 -0.97
CA ILE A 73 14.05 -6.93 -2.04
C ILE A 73 14.42 -6.16 -3.31
N ALA A 74 13.57 -5.21 -3.75
CA ALA A 74 13.83 -4.41 -4.94
C ALA A 74 15.15 -3.64 -4.83
N LEU A 75 15.36 -2.92 -3.71
CA LEU A 75 16.53 -2.08 -3.46
C LEU A 75 17.82 -2.88 -3.18
N ALA A 76 17.72 -4.19 -2.93
CA ALA A 76 18.86 -5.08 -2.82
C ALA A 76 19.38 -5.57 -4.20
N CYS A 77 18.66 -5.32 -5.30
CA CYS A 77 19.09 -5.63 -6.66
C CYS A 77 20.15 -4.65 -7.16
N ASP A 78 20.94 -5.06 -8.16
CA ASP A 78 21.97 -4.21 -8.77
C ASP A 78 21.38 -3.00 -9.49
N GLU A 79 20.18 -3.17 -10.08
CA GLU A 79 19.42 -2.11 -10.76
C GLU A 79 17.94 -2.22 -10.42
N VAL A 80 17.29 -1.09 -10.23
CA VAL A 80 15.86 -1.00 -9.94
C VAL A 80 15.20 -0.07 -10.98
N VAL A 81 14.45 -0.65 -11.88
CA VAL A 81 13.68 0.09 -12.89
C VAL A 81 12.27 0.32 -12.34
N VAL A 82 11.94 1.57 -12.08
CA VAL A 82 10.64 1.96 -11.50
C VAL A 82 9.80 2.64 -12.57
N ASP A 83 8.62 2.11 -12.86
CA ASP A 83 7.69 2.76 -13.77
C ASP A 83 7.27 4.15 -13.22
N GLU A 84 7.08 5.15 -14.08
CA GLU A 84 6.86 6.57 -13.73
C GLU A 84 5.77 6.80 -12.68
N ASN A 85 4.72 5.96 -12.70
CA ASN A 85 3.56 6.11 -11.81
C ASN A 85 3.58 5.11 -10.65
N SER A 86 4.75 4.54 -10.33
CA SER A 86 4.91 3.58 -9.24
C SER A 86 5.37 4.26 -7.97
N VAL A 87 5.18 3.56 -6.85
CA VAL A 87 5.59 4.01 -5.52
C VAL A 87 6.46 2.97 -4.83
N ILE A 88 7.42 3.45 -4.05
CA ILE A 88 8.23 2.65 -3.13
C ILE A 88 7.90 3.08 -1.70
N VAL A 89 7.64 2.11 -0.82
CA VAL A 89 7.26 2.38 0.57
C VAL A 89 8.18 1.64 1.53
N LEU A 90 8.84 2.38 2.40
CA LEU A 90 9.71 1.84 3.44
C LEU A 90 9.12 2.15 4.84
N HIS A 91 9.25 1.22 5.74
CA HIS A 91 8.90 1.40 7.16
C HIS A 91 9.65 0.39 8.04
N ASN A 92 9.70 0.64 9.34
CA ASN A 92 10.24 -0.32 10.31
C ASN A 92 9.36 -1.56 10.35
N CYS A 93 9.92 -2.71 10.71
CA CYS A 93 9.14 -3.93 10.86
C CYS A 93 8.05 -3.75 11.92
N TRP A 94 6.89 -4.36 11.69
CA TRP A 94 5.79 -4.35 12.65
C TRP A 94 5.29 -5.76 12.92
N THR A 95 4.73 -5.97 14.10
CA THR A 95 4.12 -7.24 14.47
C THR A 95 2.98 -7.02 15.46
N VAL A 96 2.16 -8.04 15.61
CA VAL A 96 1.20 -8.13 16.73
C VAL A 96 1.81 -9.09 17.74
N ALA A 97 1.95 -8.64 18.99
CA ALA A 97 2.51 -9.46 20.07
C ALA A 97 1.66 -9.34 21.33
N ASP A 98 1.52 -10.45 22.05
CA ASP A 98 0.93 -10.54 23.35
C ASP A 98 1.91 -11.26 24.30
N GLY A 99 1.72 -11.09 25.59
CA GLY A 99 2.59 -11.71 26.58
C GLY A 99 2.82 -10.83 27.80
N ASN A 100 3.65 -11.31 28.70
CA ASN A 100 4.09 -10.54 29.86
C ASN A 100 5.11 -9.47 29.45
N LYS A 101 5.47 -8.59 30.41
CA LYS A 101 6.39 -7.47 30.16
C LYS A 101 7.72 -7.90 29.56
N GLU A 102 8.29 -9.00 30.03
CA GLU A 102 9.58 -9.51 29.60
C GLU A 102 9.53 -10.05 28.18
N GLU A 103 8.48 -10.79 27.83
CA GLU A 103 8.21 -11.32 26.49
C GLU A 103 8.02 -10.19 25.47
N LEU A 104 7.26 -9.14 25.82
CA LEU A 104 7.07 -7.96 24.96
C LEU A 104 8.37 -7.18 24.78
N GLN A 105 9.19 -7.04 25.82
CA GLN A 105 10.51 -6.41 25.69
C GLN A 105 11.44 -7.21 24.78
N ASN A 106 11.45 -8.53 24.87
CA ASN A 106 12.24 -9.38 23.98
C ASN A 106 11.78 -9.25 22.53
N THR A 107 10.47 -9.14 22.28
CA THR A 107 9.92 -8.89 20.95
C THR A 107 10.41 -7.55 20.39
N VAL A 108 10.37 -6.47 21.16
CA VAL A 108 10.89 -5.14 20.75
C VAL A 108 12.37 -5.22 20.39
N GLU A 109 13.19 -5.93 21.18
CA GLU A 109 14.63 -6.08 20.89
C GLU A 109 14.87 -6.92 19.62
N ALA A 110 14.02 -7.93 19.34
CA ALA A 110 14.09 -8.66 18.08
C ALA A 110 13.75 -7.77 16.88
N MET A 111 12.69 -6.95 16.96
CA MET A 111 12.30 -6.00 15.93
C MET A 111 13.42 -5.01 15.61
N LYS A 112 14.07 -4.43 16.60
CA LYS A 112 15.22 -3.53 16.41
C LYS A 112 16.35 -4.18 15.60
N ARG A 113 16.59 -5.48 15.80
CA ARG A 113 17.61 -6.21 15.03
C ARG A 113 17.18 -6.40 13.58
N VAL A 114 15.91 -6.70 13.35
CA VAL A 114 15.36 -6.80 11.98
C VAL A 114 15.47 -5.46 11.27
N ASP A 115 15.09 -4.35 11.92
CA ASP A 115 15.21 -3.01 11.36
C ASP A 115 16.67 -2.66 11.03
N ALA A 116 17.62 -3.04 11.91
CA ALA A 116 19.04 -2.83 11.64
C ALA A 116 19.53 -3.63 10.41
N ILE A 117 19.03 -4.86 10.21
CA ILE A 117 19.34 -5.67 9.02
C ILE A 117 18.80 -4.98 7.76
N GLN A 118 17.55 -4.52 7.78
CA GLN A 118 16.93 -3.81 6.65
C GLN A 118 17.73 -2.55 6.28
N ARG A 119 18.12 -1.72 7.28
CA ARG A 119 18.94 -0.54 7.06
C ARG A 119 20.31 -0.87 6.48
N ASN A 120 20.95 -1.94 6.91
CA ASN A 120 22.22 -2.38 6.33
C ASN A 120 22.08 -2.78 4.86
N ILE A 121 20.97 -3.43 4.48
CA ILE A 121 20.69 -3.77 3.07
C ILE A 121 20.51 -2.48 2.28
N LEU A 122 19.67 -1.56 2.75
CA LEU A 122 19.41 -0.27 2.09
C LEU A 122 20.68 0.58 1.93
N ALA A 123 21.59 0.53 2.90
CA ALA A 123 22.82 1.33 2.89
C ALA A 123 23.74 1.04 1.70
N ALA A 124 23.61 -0.11 1.04
CA ALA A 124 24.42 -0.48 -0.12
C ALA A 124 24.22 0.50 -1.29
N HIS A 125 23.02 0.99 -1.49
CA HIS A 125 22.62 1.85 -2.61
C HIS A 125 22.01 3.20 -2.17
N CYS A 126 21.91 3.43 -0.85
CA CYS A 126 21.34 4.66 -0.31
C CYS A 126 22.37 5.79 -0.25
N ARG A 127 22.03 6.96 -0.80
CA ARG A 127 22.89 8.15 -0.78
C ARG A 127 22.99 8.79 0.60
N ASP A 128 21.96 8.64 1.45
CA ASP A 128 21.88 9.19 2.82
C ASP A 128 21.00 8.26 3.68
N ILE A 129 21.63 7.23 4.25
CA ILE A 129 20.91 6.23 5.06
C ILE A 129 20.37 6.81 6.37
N ASP A 130 21.00 7.85 6.92
CA ASP A 130 20.52 8.49 8.15
C ASP A 130 19.20 9.19 7.91
N LYS A 131 19.05 9.87 6.76
CA LYS A 131 17.81 10.53 6.36
C LYS A 131 16.68 9.53 6.10
N VAL A 132 16.96 8.43 5.39
CA VAL A 132 16.00 7.35 5.13
C VAL A 132 15.60 6.68 6.45
N SER A 133 16.55 6.38 7.32
CA SER A 133 16.29 5.79 8.64
C SER A 133 15.41 6.69 9.51
N ALA A 134 15.67 7.98 9.52
CA ALA A 134 14.85 8.94 10.27
C ALA A 134 13.41 9.04 9.71
N ALA A 135 13.23 8.93 8.39
CA ALA A 135 11.91 8.88 7.77
C ALA A 135 11.17 7.60 8.15
N MET A 136 11.83 6.43 8.13
CA MET A 136 11.25 5.15 8.58
C MET A 136 10.89 5.17 10.07
N ASP A 137 11.69 5.85 10.92
CA ASP A 137 11.39 5.99 12.34
C ASP A 137 10.20 6.94 12.62
N ALA A 138 9.94 7.87 11.71
CA ALA A 138 8.78 8.77 11.78
C ALA A 138 7.46 8.10 11.33
N GLY A 139 7.52 7.03 10.54
CA GLY A 139 6.36 6.28 10.05
C GLY A 139 6.60 5.68 8.66
N ASP A 140 5.52 5.46 7.92
CA ASP A 140 5.61 4.97 6.54
C ASP A 140 6.25 6.03 5.63
N PHE A 141 7.36 5.69 5.01
CA PHE A 141 8.08 6.56 4.08
C PHE A 141 7.70 6.22 2.65
N TRP A 142 6.76 6.98 2.11
CA TRP A 142 6.27 6.87 0.73
C TRP A 142 7.14 7.69 -0.20
N MET A 143 7.61 7.07 -1.26
CA MET A 143 8.41 7.71 -2.32
C MET A 143 7.75 7.50 -3.67
N THR A 144 7.59 8.55 -4.44
CA THR A 144 7.37 8.47 -5.88
C THR A 144 8.60 7.88 -6.58
N SER A 145 8.46 7.48 -7.83
CA SER A 145 9.58 6.97 -8.62
C SER A 145 10.75 7.96 -8.70
N ASP A 146 10.47 9.26 -8.87
CA ASP A 146 11.48 10.31 -8.96
C ASP A 146 12.17 10.52 -7.58
N GLU A 147 11.42 10.54 -6.47
CA GLU A 147 12.00 10.62 -5.11
C GLU A 147 12.87 9.39 -4.79
N ALA A 148 12.43 8.19 -5.16
CA ALA A 148 13.25 6.99 -4.96
C ALA A 148 14.60 7.09 -5.70
N ALA A 149 14.62 7.62 -6.92
CA ALA A 149 15.86 7.86 -7.67
C ALA A 149 16.75 8.95 -7.04
N GLU A 150 16.19 9.87 -6.23
CA GLU A 150 16.98 10.84 -5.45
C GLU A 150 17.66 10.19 -4.24
N TYR A 151 17.00 9.22 -3.59
CA TYR A 151 17.53 8.57 -2.39
C TYR A 151 18.46 7.39 -2.70
N PHE A 152 18.25 6.67 -3.82
CA PHE A 152 18.98 5.45 -4.15
C PHE A 152 19.70 5.58 -5.50
N ASP A 153 20.96 5.16 -5.56
CA ASP A 153 21.81 5.30 -6.75
C ASP A 153 21.60 4.23 -7.80
N ASN A 154 20.99 3.11 -7.43
CA ASN A 154 20.62 2.01 -8.33
C ASN A 154 19.19 2.15 -8.91
N VAL A 155 18.43 3.20 -8.56
CA VAL A 155 17.07 3.41 -9.06
C VAL A 155 17.06 4.23 -10.34
N VAL A 156 16.39 3.72 -11.37
CA VAL A 156 16.16 4.34 -12.67
C VAL A 156 14.67 4.46 -12.94
N VAL A 157 14.20 5.66 -13.27
CA VAL A 157 12.77 5.89 -13.59
C VAL A 157 12.51 5.64 -15.07
N LYS A 158 11.63 4.69 -15.35
CA LYS A 158 11.14 4.41 -16.69
C LYS A 158 9.98 5.34 -17.02
N LYS A 159 10.27 6.39 -17.77
CA LYS A 159 9.25 7.36 -18.20
C LYS A 159 8.36 6.76 -19.29
N VAL A 160 7.07 7.07 -19.22
CA VAL A 160 6.11 6.73 -20.28
C VAL A 160 6.29 7.71 -21.43
N GLU A 161 6.65 7.19 -22.61
CA GLU A 161 6.65 8.00 -23.83
C GLU A 161 5.22 8.42 -24.17
N ARG A 162 4.89 9.67 -23.92
CA ARG A 162 3.61 10.26 -24.30
C ARG A 162 3.81 11.00 -25.61
N PRO A 163 2.99 10.74 -26.65
CA PRO A 163 3.05 11.55 -27.88
C PRO A 163 2.92 13.04 -27.54
N GLU A 164 3.76 13.87 -28.14
CA GLU A 164 3.68 15.32 -27.98
C GLU A 164 2.25 15.79 -28.28
N GLY A 165 1.62 16.51 -27.34
CA GLY A 165 0.25 17.00 -27.49
C GLY A 165 -0.85 16.13 -26.87
N SER A 166 -0.56 14.93 -26.36
CA SER A 166 -1.58 14.06 -25.75
C SER A 166 -2.26 14.70 -24.52
N LEU A 167 -1.50 15.38 -23.67
CA LEU A 167 -2.04 16.14 -22.53
C LEU A 167 -2.84 17.36 -23.00
N THR A 168 -2.37 18.07 -24.03
CA THR A 168 -3.06 19.21 -24.60
C THR A 168 -4.42 18.79 -25.21
N ALA A 169 -4.48 17.63 -25.86
CA ALA A 169 -5.73 17.09 -26.39
C ALA A 169 -6.73 16.74 -25.29
N VAL A 170 -6.29 16.15 -24.18
CA VAL A 170 -7.15 15.81 -23.03
C VAL A 170 -7.64 17.07 -22.32
N VAL A 171 -6.76 18.05 -22.09
CA VAL A 171 -7.13 19.35 -21.49
C VAL A 171 -8.12 20.10 -22.39
N ASN A 172 -7.89 20.12 -23.71
CA ASN A 172 -8.81 20.74 -24.65
C ASN A 172 -10.18 20.04 -24.69
N LEU A 173 -10.23 18.71 -24.57
CA LEU A 173 -11.48 17.96 -24.50
C LEU A 173 -12.22 18.24 -23.19
N TYR A 174 -11.51 18.32 -22.07
CA TYR A 174 -12.07 18.64 -20.75
C TYR A 174 -12.65 20.06 -20.74
N ASP A 175 -11.89 21.06 -21.26
CA ASP A 175 -12.34 22.45 -21.43
C ASP A 175 -13.59 22.56 -22.34
N LEU A 176 -13.65 21.77 -23.41
CA LEU A 176 -14.79 21.73 -24.30
C LEU A 176 -16.05 21.18 -23.59
N VAL A 177 -15.89 20.10 -22.80
CA VAL A 177 -16.99 19.49 -22.05
C VAL A 177 -17.49 20.43 -20.95
N ILE A 178 -16.60 21.10 -20.23
CA ILE A 178 -16.98 22.07 -19.18
C ILE A 178 -17.71 23.27 -19.80
N LYS A 179 -17.16 23.86 -20.88
CA LYS A 179 -17.79 24.99 -21.57
C LYS A 179 -19.15 24.63 -22.15
N SER A 180 -19.35 23.41 -22.65
CA SER A 180 -20.65 22.96 -23.16
C SER A 180 -21.69 22.80 -22.04
N ARG A 181 -21.28 22.33 -20.84
CA ARG A 181 -22.17 22.22 -19.68
C ARG A 181 -22.58 23.58 -19.13
N VAL A 182 -21.60 24.49 -18.96
CA VAL A 182 -21.88 25.85 -18.47
C VAL A 182 -22.86 26.56 -19.42
N LYS A 183 -22.66 26.44 -20.74
CA LYS A 183 -23.58 27.02 -21.72
C LYS A 183 -24.99 26.44 -21.67
N ALA A 184 -25.12 25.11 -21.46
CA ALA A 184 -26.42 24.45 -21.32
C ALA A 184 -27.17 24.86 -20.04
N GLU A 185 -26.43 25.18 -18.95
CA GLU A 185 -27.01 25.68 -17.71
C GLU A 185 -27.44 27.17 -17.81
N GLU A 186 -26.76 27.98 -18.61
CA GLU A 186 -27.14 29.35 -18.90
C GLU A 186 -28.39 29.43 -19.79
N GLU A 187 -28.50 28.57 -20.80
CA GLU A 187 -29.67 28.49 -21.69
C GLU A 187 -30.94 27.97 -20.99
N ASN A 188 -30.79 27.16 -19.90
CA ASN A 188 -31.93 26.66 -19.10
C ASN A 188 -32.43 27.65 -18.03
N LYS A 189 -31.77 28.79 -17.82
CA LYS A 189 -32.19 29.79 -16.82
C LYS A 189 -33.16 30.84 -17.37
N ASP A 190 -33.44 30.85 -18.67
CA ASP A 190 -34.26 31.90 -19.31
C ASP A 190 -35.73 31.49 -19.55
N ASP A 191 -36.15 30.27 -19.18
CA ASP A 191 -37.53 29.80 -19.24
C ASP A 191 -38.09 29.44 -17.85
N GLY A 192 -38.29 30.45 -16.98
CA GLY A 192 -39.07 30.35 -15.75
C GLY A 192 -40.43 30.96 -15.94
N PRO A 193 -41.59 30.26 -15.69
CA PRO A 193 -42.90 30.86 -15.71
C PRO A 193 -43.13 31.70 -14.46
N GLU A 194 -43.52 32.93 -14.70
CA GLU A 194 -44.09 33.82 -13.70
C GLU A 194 -45.44 33.29 -13.19
N GLY A 195 -45.62 33.33 -11.89
CA GLY A 195 -46.96 33.56 -11.32
C GLY A 195 -47.55 32.43 -10.48
N GLY A 196 -47.89 32.82 -9.23
CA GLY A 196 -48.94 32.18 -8.47
C GLY A 196 -48.65 32.06 -6.98
N SER A 197 -49.10 33.09 -6.24
CA SER A 197 -49.24 33.17 -4.78
C SER A 197 -50.15 32.08 -4.19
N ASP A 198 -49.86 31.67 -2.98
CA ASP A 198 -50.71 31.63 -1.77
C ASP A 198 -50.38 30.42 -0.88
N ASP A 199 -49.94 30.77 0.32
CA ASP A 199 -50.42 30.42 1.65
C ASP A 199 -50.70 28.95 2.03
N GLU A 200 -49.98 28.46 2.99
CA GLU A 200 -50.46 27.93 4.26
C GLU A 200 -49.39 27.20 5.07
N THR A 201 -49.30 27.59 6.30
CA THR A 201 -48.54 27.10 7.44
C THR A 201 -48.86 25.65 7.82
N ALA A 202 -47.83 24.82 8.07
CA ALA A 202 -47.93 23.69 8.99
C ALA A 202 -46.55 23.38 9.60
N GLU A 203 -46.45 23.50 10.91
CA GLU A 203 -45.32 23.11 11.76
C GLU A 203 -45.21 21.57 11.81
N PRO A 204 -44.01 21.00 11.91
CA PRO A 204 -43.86 19.57 12.19
C PRO A 204 -43.74 19.30 13.70
N ASP A 205 -44.51 18.33 14.11
CA ASP A 205 -44.65 17.67 15.39
C ASP A 205 -43.30 16.99 15.82
N GLU A 206 -42.88 17.27 17.05
CA GLU A 206 -41.73 16.62 17.71
C GLU A 206 -42.20 15.29 18.33
N GLY A 207 -41.68 14.18 17.84
CA GLY A 207 -41.82 12.84 18.41
C GLY A 207 -40.52 12.32 18.95
N GLU A 208 -40.37 12.24 20.28
CA GLU A 208 -39.29 11.56 20.98
C GLU A 208 -39.34 10.03 20.78
N PRO A 209 -38.21 9.31 20.67
CA PRO A 209 -38.20 7.85 20.73
C PRO A 209 -38.00 7.35 22.16
N GLU A 210 -38.94 6.55 22.60
CA GLU A 210 -38.91 5.78 23.85
C GLU A 210 -37.83 4.68 23.83
N ASN A 211 -37.20 4.53 25.00
CA ASN A 211 -36.23 3.49 25.37
C ASN A 211 -36.97 2.24 25.88
N PRO A 212 -36.69 1.02 25.44
CA PRO A 212 -37.14 -0.18 26.15
C PRO A 212 -36.06 -0.78 27.03
N GLU A 213 -36.50 -1.08 28.22
CA GLU A 213 -35.86 -1.64 29.37
C GLU A 213 -35.28 -3.06 29.16
N GLN A 214 -34.33 -3.35 30.05
CA GLN A 214 -33.69 -4.64 30.36
C GLN A 214 -34.70 -5.73 30.73
N ASP A 215 -34.44 -6.95 30.29
CA ASP A 215 -34.91 -8.16 31.00
C ASP A 215 -33.79 -9.20 31.16
N ASP A 216 -33.56 -9.52 32.43
CA ASP A 216 -32.66 -10.55 32.92
C ASP A 216 -33.37 -11.91 32.85
N SER A 217 -32.74 -12.92 32.24
CA SER A 217 -32.95 -14.31 32.73
C SER A 217 -31.84 -15.29 32.34
N LYS A 218 -31.37 -15.93 33.30
CA LYS A 218 -30.40 -16.97 33.62
C LYS A 218 -30.46 -18.25 32.80
N ASP A 219 -29.24 -18.88 32.77
CA ASP A 219 -28.91 -20.29 32.82
C ASP A 219 -29.18 -21.18 31.59
N ASP A 220 -28.09 -21.73 31.00
CA ASP A 220 -27.69 -23.14 31.14
C ASP A 220 -26.41 -23.50 30.38
N GLU A 221 -25.50 -24.14 31.08
CA GLU A 221 -24.26 -24.73 30.56
C GLU A 221 -24.55 -25.90 29.60
N LYS A 222 -23.95 -25.89 28.41
CA LYS A 222 -23.71 -27.10 27.63
C LYS A 222 -22.36 -27.02 26.92
N LYS A 223 -21.42 -27.87 27.32
CA LYS A 223 -20.18 -28.15 26.59
C LYS A 223 -20.50 -28.76 25.23
N PRO A 224 -19.82 -28.41 24.15
CA PRO A 224 -19.85 -29.16 22.90
C PRO A 224 -18.71 -30.18 22.85
N ASP A 225 -19.05 -31.34 22.27
CA ASP A 225 -18.18 -32.42 21.85
C ASP A 225 -17.23 -32.02 20.73
N PRO A 226 -16.04 -32.61 20.64
CA PRO A 226 -15.11 -32.41 19.57
C PRO A 226 -15.31 -33.46 18.49
N ASP A 227 -15.76 -33.12 17.32
CA ASP A 227 -15.39 -33.67 16.02
C ASP A 227 -16.39 -33.31 14.90
N SER A 228 -15.97 -32.41 14.01
CA SER A 228 -16.28 -32.47 12.57
C SER A 228 -15.53 -31.32 11.87
N GLY A 229 -14.46 -31.71 11.21
CA GLY A 229 -13.71 -30.79 10.37
C GLY A 229 -14.46 -30.44 9.10
N GLU A 230 -14.38 -29.18 8.73
CA GLU A 230 -14.31 -28.71 7.35
C GLU A 230 -13.76 -27.28 7.38
N ASP A 231 -12.54 -27.17 6.91
CA ASP A 231 -11.73 -25.95 6.87
C ASP A 231 -12.27 -25.03 5.73
N ASP A 232 -13.29 -24.25 6.01
CA ASP A 232 -13.65 -23.08 5.19
C ASP A 232 -12.82 -21.87 5.67
N LYS A 233 -11.55 -21.81 5.27
CA LYS A 233 -10.74 -20.58 5.36
C LYS A 233 -11.30 -19.53 4.42
N LYS A 234 -12.22 -18.70 4.90
CA LYS A 234 -12.51 -17.39 4.28
C LYS A 234 -11.21 -16.60 4.23
N PRO A 235 -10.85 -16.00 3.08
CA PRO A 235 -9.69 -15.12 3.03
C PRO A 235 -9.88 -13.99 4.05
N GLN A 236 -8.92 -13.82 4.95
CA GLN A 236 -8.89 -12.68 5.85
C GLN A 236 -8.84 -11.41 4.99
N ALA A 237 -9.86 -10.56 5.13
CA ALA A 237 -9.85 -9.26 4.53
C ALA A 237 -8.63 -8.50 5.04
N TYR A 238 -7.75 -8.07 4.14
CA TYR A 238 -6.65 -7.17 4.46
C TYR A 238 -7.24 -5.91 5.08
N VAL A 239 -6.91 -5.67 6.34
CA VAL A 239 -7.17 -4.38 6.98
C VAL A 239 -6.17 -3.42 6.32
N VAL A 240 -6.65 -2.61 5.39
CA VAL A 240 -5.89 -1.51 4.82
C VAL A 240 -5.39 -0.67 6.00
N ALA A 241 -4.08 -0.49 6.09
CA ALA A 241 -3.45 0.14 7.24
C ALA A 241 -4.13 1.47 7.59
N PRO A 242 -4.25 1.82 8.90
CA PRO A 242 -4.88 3.06 9.36
C PRO A 242 -4.32 4.33 8.71
N ALA A 243 -3.08 4.27 8.20
CA ALA A 243 -2.41 5.33 7.46
C ALA A 243 -3.16 5.74 6.16
N LEU A 244 -3.75 4.80 5.44
CA LEU A 244 -4.51 5.12 4.22
C LEU A 244 -5.82 5.84 4.54
N ALA A 245 -6.48 5.46 5.62
CA ALA A 245 -7.68 6.15 6.12
C ALA A 245 -7.36 7.58 6.62
N ALA A 246 -6.19 7.78 7.24
CA ALA A 246 -5.72 9.10 7.68
C ALA A 246 -5.35 10.02 6.49
N LEU A 247 -4.82 9.46 5.41
CA LEU A 247 -4.52 10.22 4.19
C LEU A 247 -5.79 10.75 3.52
N PHE A 248 -6.83 9.93 3.39
CA PHE A 248 -8.12 10.38 2.85
C PHE A 248 -8.80 11.43 3.76
N ALA A 249 -8.68 11.30 5.09
CA ALA A 249 -9.22 12.30 6.03
C ALA A 249 -8.46 13.63 6.02
N SER A 250 -7.19 13.68 5.58
CA SER A 250 -6.45 14.94 5.44
C SER A 250 -6.78 15.68 4.14
N VAL A 251 -7.05 14.95 3.05
CA VAL A 251 -7.45 15.53 1.75
C VAL A 251 -8.83 16.19 1.83
N ASP A 252 -9.79 15.59 2.55
CA ASP A 252 -11.11 16.19 2.76
C ASP A 252 -11.07 17.49 3.55
N LYS A 253 -10.10 17.67 4.46
CA LYS A 253 -9.92 18.92 5.23
C LYS A 253 -9.32 20.07 4.42
N GLU A 254 -8.52 19.79 3.39
CA GLU A 254 -7.93 20.82 2.52
C GLU A 254 -8.91 21.28 1.42
N LEU A 255 -9.95 20.47 1.12
CA LEU A 255 -11.00 20.83 0.15
C LEU A 255 -12.13 21.66 0.75
N GLU A 256 -12.24 21.76 2.10
CA GLU A 256 -13.24 22.57 2.81
C GLU A 256 -12.68 23.92 3.33
N ALA A 257 -11.41 24.23 3.08
CA ALA A 257 -10.74 25.47 3.49
C ALA A 257 -10.51 26.42 2.29
#